data_79f133f2fad22929627f18b7aae176e5
#
_entry.id   79f133f2fad22929627f18b7aae176e5
#
_cell.length_a   1.000
_cell.length_b   1.000
_cell.length_c   1.000
_cell.angle_alpha   90.00
_cell.angle_beta   90.00
_cell.angle_gamma   90.00
#
_symmetry.space_group_name_H-M   'P 1'
#
loop_
_entity.id
_entity.type
_entity.pdbx_description
1 polymer ?
#
loop_
_entity_poly.entity_id
_entity_poly.type
_entity_poly.pdbx_seq_one_letter_code
_entity_poly.pdbx_strand_id
1 'polypeptide(L)'
;MKHRLELFSDAVIAIVITIMVLDLHTPATGGWHAFVPILPAIGIYSIGFSMIGLCWLTHHRYFAKMETFNRKMVWSNFFFLFVVSLLPLLVRNLADHPGDAADTEALILWNFFTVVSVTLFRFSSYRDNIDRPGFREWFKSANRRALFFRYPMLLAQVGLACVRPRVGLGMFVIYTLWAASWPQ
;
A
#
# COMPACT_ATOMS: atom_id res chain seq x y z
N MET A 1 -2.24 -24.73 4.72
CA MET A 1 -2.12 -23.79 3.56
C MET A 1 -2.00 -22.34 4.04
N LYS A 2 -2.85 -21.86 4.94
CA LYS A 2 -2.84 -20.49 5.50
C LYS A 2 -1.43 -20.06 5.94
N HIS A 3 -0.84 -20.75 6.91
CA HIS A 3 0.46 -20.39 7.48
C HIS A 3 1.58 -20.26 6.42
N ARG A 4 1.64 -21.17 5.45
CA ARG A 4 2.65 -21.10 4.36
C ARG A 4 2.43 -19.89 3.46
N LEU A 5 1.17 -19.53 3.17
CA LEU A 5 0.83 -18.36 2.36
C LEU A 5 1.13 -17.06 3.11
N GLU A 6 0.88 -17.02 4.42
CA GLU A 6 1.19 -15.90 5.30
C GLU A 6 2.71 -15.65 5.36
N LEU A 7 3.51 -16.68 5.66
CA LEU A 7 4.97 -16.60 5.68
C LEU A 7 5.55 -16.17 4.33
N PHE A 8 5.03 -16.70 3.23
CA PHE A 8 5.46 -16.31 1.90
C PHE A 8 5.16 -14.83 1.63
N SER A 9 3.98 -14.36 2.00
CA SER A 9 3.58 -12.95 1.81
C SER A 9 4.43 -12.01 2.66
N ASP A 10 4.68 -12.36 3.92
CA ASP A 10 5.54 -11.59 4.83
C ASP A 10 6.97 -11.50 4.29
N ALA A 11 7.51 -12.60 3.75
CA ALA A 11 8.84 -12.61 3.14
C ALA A 11 8.91 -11.70 1.90
N VAL A 12 7.91 -11.75 1.00
CA VAL A 12 7.86 -10.88 -0.18
C VAL A 12 7.78 -9.41 0.23
N ILE A 13 6.91 -9.06 1.17
CA ILE A 13 6.74 -7.68 1.64
C ILE A 13 8.03 -7.19 2.32
N ALA A 14 8.69 -8.03 3.12
CA ALA A 14 9.96 -7.68 3.77
C ALA A 14 11.07 -7.41 2.73
N ILE A 15 11.14 -8.19 1.65
CA ILE A 15 12.10 -7.96 0.57
C ILE A 15 11.77 -6.63 -0.14
N VAL A 16 10.51 -6.37 -0.47
CA VAL A 16 10.09 -5.14 -1.14
C VAL A 16 10.49 -3.91 -0.34
N ILE A 17 10.26 -3.92 0.97
CA ILE A 17 10.58 -2.78 1.86
C ILE A 17 12.10 -2.55 1.98
N THR A 18 12.88 -3.61 1.96
CA THR A 18 14.35 -3.52 2.11
C THR A 18 15.06 -3.15 0.82
N ILE A 19 14.55 -3.56 -0.34
CA ILE A 19 15.13 -3.20 -1.64
C ILE A 19 15.06 -1.68 -1.89
N MET A 20 14.03 -1.00 -1.43
CA MET A 20 13.85 0.44 -1.65
C MET A 20 15.02 1.29 -1.17
N VAL A 21 15.73 0.87 -0.14
CA VAL A 21 16.90 1.62 0.37
C VAL A 21 18.07 1.63 -0.61
N LEU A 22 18.17 0.61 -1.47
CA LEU A 22 19.25 0.49 -2.45
C LEU A 22 19.17 1.57 -3.55
N ASP A 23 18.01 2.18 -3.73
CA ASP A 23 17.80 3.28 -4.68
C ASP A 23 18.27 4.64 -4.14
N LEU A 24 18.63 4.73 -2.83
CA LEU A 24 19.19 5.94 -2.25
C LEU A 24 20.70 6.03 -2.55
N HIS A 25 21.05 6.90 -3.51
CA HIS A 25 22.43 7.11 -3.91
C HIS A 25 23.05 8.27 -3.14
N THR A 26 24.15 8.01 -2.44
CA THR A 26 24.94 9.06 -1.80
C THR A 26 25.88 9.71 -2.82
N PRO A 27 26.04 11.05 -2.80
CA PRO A 27 27.06 11.72 -3.61
C PRO A 27 28.46 11.18 -3.33
N ALA A 28 29.34 11.21 -4.32
CA ALA A 28 30.74 10.76 -4.19
C ALA A 28 31.59 11.61 -3.22
N THR A 29 31.07 12.77 -2.81
CA THR A 29 31.72 13.67 -1.83
C THR A 29 31.55 13.14 -0.43
N GLY A 30 32.65 12.97 0.33
CA GLY A 30 32.61 12.51 1.71
C GLY A 30 32.14 13.58 2.71
N GLY A 31 31.89 13.14 3.97
CA GLY A 31 31.49 14.00 5.11
C GLY A 31 30.01 14.21 5.25
N TRP A 32 29.60 14.84 6.37
CA TRP A 32 28.20 15.06 6.71
C TRP A 32 27.43 15.89 5.69
N HIS A 33 28.10 16.79 4.99
CA HIS A 33 27.50 17.62 3.94
C HIS A 33 26.99 16.82 2.74
N ALA A 34 27.51 15.59 2.53
CA ALA A 34 27.06 14.69 1.48
C ALA A 34 25.62 14.20 1.70
N PHE A 35 25.13 14.21 2.94
CA PHE A 35 23.77 13.76 3.24
C PHE A 35 22.70 14.81 2.99
N VAL A 36 23.05 16.11 2.99
CA VAL A 36 22.07 17.20 2.81
C VAL A 36 21.32 17.08 1.47
N PRO A 37 21.97 16.84 0.31
CA PRO A 37 21.29 16.74 -0.97
C PRO A 37 20.33 15.56 -1.09
N ILE A 38 20.51 14.50 -0.30
CA ILE A 38 19.65 13.31 -0.35
C ILE A 38 18.48 13.33 0.64
N LEU A 39 18.39 14.35 1.51
CA LEU A 39 17.28 14.47 2.47
C LEU A 39 15.88 14.44 1.82
N PRO A 40 15.63 15.10 0.67
CA PRO A 40 14.34 14.98 -0.02
C PRO A 40 14.05 13.54 -0.46
N ALA A 41 15.03 12.83 -1.02
CA ALA A 41 14.90 11.44 -1.43
C ALA A 41 14.63 10.51 -0.22
N ILE A 42 15.30 10.74 0.92
CA ILE A 42 15.02 10.05 2.19
C ILE A 42 13.57 10.33 2.63
N GLY A 43 13.07 11.55 2.47
CA GLY A 43 11.67 11.89 2.78
C GLY A 43 10.69 11.07 1.95
N ILE A 44 10.90 11.02 0.63
CA ILE A 44 10.07 10.22 -0.31
C ILE A 44 10.17 8.72 0.01
N TYR A 45 11.40 8.22 0.26
CA TYR A 45 11.63 6.85 0.70
C TYR A 45 10.84 6.53 1.99
N SER A 46 10.86 7.42 2.98
CA SER A 46 10.16 7.22 4.26
C SER A 46 8.65 7.10 4.08
N ILE A 47 8.07 7.86 3.14
CA ILE A 47 6.67 7.74 2.75
C ILE A 47 6.41 6.35 2.14
N GLY A 48 7.21 5.93 1.15
CA GLY A 48 7.10 4.62 0.52
C GLY A 48 7.25 3.46 1.52
N PHE A 49 8.23 3.55 2.42
CA PHE A 49 8.42 2.60 3.51
C PHE A 49 7.15 2.48 4.38
N SER A 50 6.58 3.61 4.78
CA SER A 50 5.36 3.65 5.58
C SER A 50 4.17 3.05 4.84
N MET A 51 4.07 3.27 3.52
CA MET A 51 3.02 2.70 2.67
C MET A 51 3.10 1.17 2.62
N ILE A 52 4.30 0.59 2.45
CA ILE A 52 4.48 -0.86 2.49
C ILE A 52 4.14 -1.40 3.88
N GLY A 53 4.58 -0.73 4.94
CA GLY A 53 4.23 -1.09 6.32
C GLY A 53 2.71 -1.15 6.55
N LEU A 54 1.97 -0.18 5.99
CA LEU A 54 0.50 -0.18 6.04
C LEU A 54 -0.14 -1.29 5.19
N CYS A 55 0.44 -1.60 4.04
CA CYS A 55 0.03 -2.74 3.22
C CYS A 55 0.22 -4.04 4.01
N TRP A 56 1.37 -4.22 4.66
CA TRP A 56 1.65 -5.37 5.51
C TRP A 56 0.66 -5.46 6.68
N LEU A 57 0.46 -4.36 7.42
CA LEU A 57 -0.46 -4.33 8.55
C LEU A 57 -1.89 -4.69 8.14
N THR A 58 -2.34 -4.16 6.99
CA THR A 58 -3.65 -4.49 6.42
C THR A 58 -3.73 -5.97 6.07
N HIS A 59 -2.72 -6.51 5.38
CA HIS A 59 -2.62 -7.91 5.00
C HIS A 59 -2.65 -8.83 6.22
N HIS A 60 -1.81 -8.57 7.23
CA HIS A 60 -1.75 -9.32 8.48
C HIS A 60 -3.13 -9.38 9.17
N ARG A 61 -3.83 -8.25 9.30
CA ARG A 61 -5.17 -8.17 9.91
C ARG A 61 -6.22 -8.98 9.15
N TYR A 62 -6.15 -8.99 7.80
CA TYR A 62 -7.05 -9.81 6.99
C TYR A 62 -6.79 -11.29 7.20
N PHE A 63 -5.53 -11.71 7.19
CA PHE A 63 -5.16 -13.10 7.45
C PHE A 63 -5.58 -13.58 8.85
N ALA A 64 -5.45 -12.72 9.86
CA ALA A 64 -5.88 -13.04 11.23
C ALA A 64 -7.39 -13.34 11.32
N LYS A 65 -8.22 -12.73 10.45
CA LYS A 65 -9.67 -12.95 10.42
C LYS A 65 -10.12 -14.17 9.62
N MET A 66 -9.24 -14.80 8.86
CA MET A 66 -9.56 -15.90 7.95
C MET A 66 -8.91 -17.20 8.41
N GLU A 67 -9.63 -18.31 8.31
CA GLU A 67 -9.12 -19.67 8.60
C GLU A 67 -9.05 -20.51 7.34
N THR A 68 -10.09 -20.45 6.53
CA THR A 68 -10.19 -21.23 5.30
C THR A 68 -9.70 -20.41 4.11
N PHE A 69 -8.85 -21.04 3.31
CA PHE A 69 -8.25 -20.43 2.12
C PHE A 69 -8.59 -21.23 0.89
N ASN A 70 -9.23 -20.60 -0.07
CA ASN A 70 -9.56 -21.17 -1.37
C ASN A 70 -8.60 -20.66 -2.46
N ARG A 71 -8.69 -21.27 -3.67
CA ARG A 71 -7.84 -20.94 -4.81
C ARG A 71 -7.99 -19.45 -5.23
N LYS A 72 -9.19 -18.86 -5.12
CA LYS A 72 -9.42 -17.45 -5.47
C LYS A 72 -8.70 -16.51 -4.52
N MET A 73 -8.68 -16.83 -3.22
CA MET A 73 -7.94 -16.07 -2.22
C MET A 73 -6.43 -16.11 -2.50
N VAL A 74 -5.88 -17.26 -2.87
CA VAL A 74 -4.46 -17.41 -3.21
C VAL A 74 -4.10 -16.51 -4.39
N TRP A 75 -4.89 -16.51 -5.46
CA TRP A 75 -4.66 -15.66 -6.63
C TRP A 75 -4.86 -14.16 -6.31
N SER A 76 -5.86 -13.81 -5.49
CA SER A 76 -6.05 -12.44 -5.03
C SER A 76 -4.87 -11.96 -4.16
N ASN A 77 -4.28 -12.86 -3.36
CA ASN A 77 -3.08 -12.59 -2.60
C ASN A 77 -1.86 -12.36 -3.50
N PHE A 78 -1.66 -13.19 -4.51
CA PHE A 78 -0.58 -12.95 -5.48
C PHE A 78 -0.76 -11.65 -6.24
N PHE A 79 -1.98 -11.29 -6.61
CA PHE A 79 -2.24 -9.99 -7.22
C PHE A 79 -1.91 -8.83 -6.27
N PHE A 80 -2.27 -8.94 -4.99
CA PHE A 80 -1.87 -7.96 -3.97
C PHE A 80 -0.34 -7.83 -3.86
N LEU A 81 0.38 -8.95 -3.75
CA LEU A 81 1.83 -8.95 -3.66
C LEU A 81 2.50 -8.36 -4.93
N PHE A 82 1.96 -8.68 -6.11
CA PHE A 82 2.42 -8.09 -7.36
C PHE A 82 2.26 -6.55 -7.35
N VAL A 83 1.09 -6.04 -6.95
CA VAL A 83 0.87 -4.60 -6.86
C VAL A 83 1.82 -3.96 -5.86
N VAL A 84 2.00 -4.55 -4.68
CA VAL A 84 2.92 -4.03 -3.65
C VAL A 84 4.36 -4.01 -4.16
N SER A 85 4.79 -5.01 -4.92
CA SER A 85 6.16 -5.09 -5.45
C SER A 85 6.51 -4.02 -6.48
N LEU A 86 5.52 -3.31 -7.03
CA LEU A 86 5.74 -2.19 -7.96
C LEU A 86 6.07 -0.87 -7.25
N LEU A 87 5.82 -0.77 -5.94
CA LEU A 87 5.99 0.51 -5.22
C LEU A 87 7.43 1.04 -5.23
N PRO A 88 8.50 0.21 -5.07
CA PRO A 88 9.88 0.70 -5.15
C PRO A 88 10.17 1.48 -6.43
N LEU A 89 9.73 0.96 -7.59
CA LEU A 89 9.88 1.63 -8.87
C LEU A 89 9.23 3.02 -8.88
N LEU A 90 8.02 3.14 -8.35
CA LEU A 90 7.27 4.40 -8.35
C LEU A 90 7.87 5.43 -7.38
N VAL A 91 8.33 4.97 -6.21
CA VAL A 91 9.00 5.82 -5.22
C VAL A 91 10.32 6.34 -5.77
N ARG A 92 11.09 5.49 -6.47
CA ARG A 92 12.31 5.90 -7.15
C ARG A 92 12.04 6.97 -8.21
N ASN A 93 11.10 6.75 -9.12
CA ASN A 93 10.75 7.74 -10.16
C ASN A 93 10.34 9.07 -9.54
N LEU A 94 9.51 9.05 -8.50
CA LEU A 94 9.10 10.27 -7.79
C LEU A 94 10.29 10.99 -7.12
N ALA A 95 11.30 10.26 -6.65
CA ALA A 95 12.51 10.83 -6.08
C ALA A 95 13.44 11.43 -7.15
N ASP A 96 13.53 10.78 -8.31
CA ASP A 96 14.36 11.24 -9.44
C ASP A 96 13.73 12.46 -10.16
N HIS A 97 12.39 12.57 -10.17
CA HIS A 97 11.65 13.64 -10.87
C HIS A 97 10.65 14.34 -9.92
N PRO A 98 11.11 15.05 -8.88
CA PRO A 98 10.24 15.65 -7.88
C PRO A 98 9.33 16.72 -8.49
N GLY A 99 8.02 16.47 -8.43
CA GLY A 99 6.99 17.37 -8.96
C GLY A 99 6.51 17.05 -10.39
N ASP A 100 6.98 15.96 -10.98
CA ASP A 100 6.43 15.45 -12.23
C ASP A 100 4.98 14.95 -12.00
N ALA A 101 4.09 15.30 -12.92
CA ALA A 101 2.68 14.94 -12.83
C ALA A 101 2.47 13.44 -13.06
N ALA A 102 3.17 12.87 -14.04
CA ALA A 102 3.02 11.46 -14.42
C ALA A 102 3.44 10.53 -13.28
N ASP A 103 4.52 10.86 -12.55
CA ASP A 103 4.99 10.06 -11.41
C ASP A 103 3.98 10.11 -10.23
N THR A 104 3.37 11.28 -10.02
CA THR A 104 2.29 11.44 -9.03
C THR A 104 1.04 10.63 -9.43
N GLU A 105 0.64 10.70 -10.69
CA GLU A 105 -0.49 9.95 -11.23
C GLU A 105 -0.26 8.43 -11.16
N ALA A 106 0.95 7.97 -11.48
CA ALA A 106 1.34 6.58 -11.37
C ALA A 106 1.23 6.05 -9.92
N LEU A 107 1.64 6.86 -8.93
CA LEU A 107 1.49 6.50 -7.51
C LEU A 107 0.01 6.42 -7.08
N ILE A 108 -0.84 7.33 -7.56
CA ILE A 108 -2.29 7.29 -7.29
C ILE A 108 -2.94 6.09 -7.98
N LEU A 109 -2.53 5.77 -9.19
CA LEU A 109 -2.97 4.56 -9.90
C LEU A 109 -2.54 3.29 -9.16
N TRP A 110 -1.32 3.25 -8.63
CA TRP A 110 -0.87 2.17 -7.77
C TRP A 110 -1.76 2.01 -6.52
N ASN A 111 -2.11 3.12 -5.86
CA ASN A 111 -3.04 3.09 -4.73
C ASN A 111 -4.42 2.53 -5.12
N PHE A 112 -4.92 2.89 -6.31
CA PHE A 112 -6.16 2.32 -6.85
C PHE A 112 -6.05 0.80 -6.97
N PHE A 113 -5.01 0.26 -7.59
CA PHE A 113 -4.82 -1.18 -7.72
C PHE A 113 -4.60 -1.87 -6.36
N THR A 114 -3.96 -1.21 -5.41
CA THR A 114 -3.85 -1.71 -4.03
C THR A 114 -5.23 -1.84 -3.37
N VAL A 115 -6.09 -0.84 -3.50
CA VAL A 115 -7.47 -0.89 -2.99
C VAL A 115 -8.28 -1.99 -3.68
N VAL A 116 -8.14 -2.14 -5.00
CA VAL A 116 -8.79 -3.22 -5.78
C VAL A 116 -8.33 -4.59 -5.29
N SER A 117 -7.03 -4.81 -5.15
CA SER A 117 -6.45 -6.09 -4.73
C SER A 117 -6.93 -6.50 -3.33
N VAL A 118 -6.92 -5.57 -2.37
CA VAL A 118 -7.43 -5.80 -1.00
C VAL A 118 -8.94 -6.09 -1.03
N THR A 119 -9.69 -5.41 -1.89
CA THR A 119 -11.12 -5.64 -2.04
C THR A 119 -11.40 -7.02 -2.63
N LEU A 120 -10.69 -7.42 -3.67
CA LEU A 120 -10.80 -8.77 -4.26
C LEU A 120 -10.45 -9.86 -3.24
N PHE A 121 -9.37 -9.67 -2.47
CA PHE A 121 -8.98 -10.61 -1.42
C PHE A 121 -10.09 -10.76 -0.36
N ARG A 122 -10.66 -9.66 0.10
CA ARG A 122 -11.77 -9.65 1.06
C ARG A 122 -13.02 -10.36 0.54
N PHE A 123 -13.45 -10.06 -0.70
CA PHE A 123 -14.62 -10.70 -1.29
C PHE A 123 -14.39 -12.18 -1.62
N SER A 124 -13.18 -12.57 -2.05
CA SER A 124 -12.85 -13.97 -2.30
C SER A 124 -12.88 -14.84 -1.04
N SER A 125 -12.70 -14.22 0.15
CA SER A 125 -12.72 -14.91 1.44
C SER A 125 -14.10 -15.08 2.03
N TYR A 126 -15.10 -14.32 1.55
CA TYR A 126 -16.41 -14.20 2.21
C TYR A 126 -17.12 -15.54 2.32
N ARG A 127 -17.25 -16.27 1.22
CA ARG A 127 -18.05 -17.50 1.17
C ARG A 127 -17.56 -18.59 2.13
N ASP A 128 -16.25 -18.73 2.25
CA ASP A 128 -15.63 -19.84 2.97
C ASP A 128 -15.39 -19.52 4.46
N ASN A 129 -15.62 -18.26 4.87
CA ASN A 129 -15.38 -17.81 6.24
C ASN A 129 -16.63 -17.18 6.89
N ILE A 130 -17.79 -17.15 6.19
CA ILE A 130 -19.02 -16.45 6.67
C ILE A 130 -19.57 -17.02 7.97
N ASP A 131 -19.41 -18.32 8.19
CA ASP A 131 -19.93 -19.03 9.37
C ASP A 131 -18.99 -18.92 10.57
N ARG A 132 -17.80 -18.31 10.40
CA ARG A 132 -16.87 -18.08 11.49
C ARG A 132 -17.42 -17.01 12.47
N PRO A 133 -17.35 -17.23 13.78
CA PRO A 133 -17.78 -16.24 14.77
C PRO A 133 -17.11 -14.88 14.57
N GLY A 134 -17.90 -13.81 14.50
CA GLY A 134 -17.44 -12.44 14.33
C GLY A 134 -16.96 -12.06 12.92
N PHE A 135 -16.83 -13.01 11.96
CA PHE A 135 -16.40 -12.68 10.60
C PHE A 135 -17.43 -11.84 9.84
N ARG A 136 -18.72 -12.14 10.00
CA ARG A 136 -19.81 -11.40 9.34
C ARG A 136 -19.86 -9.93 9.78
N GLU A 137 -19.73 -9.65 11.07
CA GLU A 137 -19.71 -8.31 11.64
C GLU A 137 -18.47 -7.55 11.17
N TRP A 138 -17.31 -8.19 11.24
CA TRP A 138 -16.08 -7.63 10.73
C TRP A 138 -16.18 -7.28 9.22
N PHE A 139 -16.70 -8.19 8.41
CA PHE A 139 -16.86 -8.00 6.96
C PHE A 139 -17.80 -6.83 6.64
N LYS A 140 -18.96 -6.74 7.33
CA LYS A 140 -19.89 -5.62 7.20
C LYS A 140 -19.26 -4.29 7.61
N SER A 141 -18.55 -4.27 8.73
CA SER A 141 -17.83 -3.09 9.21
C SER A 141 -16.74 -2.64 8.24
N ALA A 142 -15.92 -3.58 7.73
CA ALA A 142 -14.87 -3.30 6.75
C ALA A 142 -15.44 -2.77 5.42
N ASN A 143 -16.58 -3.33 4.94
CA ASN A 143 -17.27 -2.84 3.75
C ASN A 143 -17.86 -1.45 3.96
N ARG A 144 -18.50 -1.20 5.09
CA ARG A 144 -19.04 0.13 5.40
C ARG A 144 -17.95 1.19 5.42
N ARG A 145 -16.82 0.90 6.09
CA ARG A 145 -15.65 1.80 6.10
C ARG A 145 -15.09 2.04 4.70
N ALA A 146 -14.97 0.99 3.89
CA ALA A 146 -14.51 1.13 2.51
C ALA A 146 -15.45 2.01 1.69
N LEU A 147 -16.78 1.81 1.80
CA LEU A 147 -17.79 2.55 1.06
C LEU A 147 -17.82 4.04 1.44
N PHE A 148 -17.75 4.36 2.74
CA PHE A 148 -17.92 5.74 3.20
C PHE A 148 -16.63 6.55 3.24
N PHE A 149 -15.46 5.91 3.33
CA PHE A 149 -14.18 6.60 3.48
C PHE A 149 -13.18 6.24 2.37
N ARG A 150 -12.87 4.95 2.17
CA ARG A 150 -11.79 4.53 1.26
C ARG A 150 -12.10 4.84 -0.21
N TYR A 151 -13.28 4.48 -0.70
CA TYR A 151 -13.63 4.68 -2.11
C TYR A 151 -13.88 6.16 -2.46
N PRO A 152 -14.61 6.95 -1.68
CA PRO A 152 -14.75 8.39 -1.95
C PRO A 152 -13.42 9.12 -1.92
N MET A 153 -12.53 8.78 -0.97
CA MET A 153 -11.21 9.38 -0.86
C MET A 153 -10.33 9.02 -2.07
N LEU A 154 -10.38 7.76 -2.53
CA LEU A 154 -9.69 7.32 -3.74
C LEU A 154 -10.18 8.08 -4.97
N LEU A 155 -11.49 8.24 -5.14
CA LEU A 155 -12.07 9.00 -6.26
C LEU A 155 -11.66 10.48 -6.21
N ALA A 156 -11.62 11.08 -5.02
CA ALA A 156 -11.16 12.44 -4.83
C ALA A 156 -9.67 12.60 -5.19
N GLN A 157 -8.82 11.64 -4.80
CA GLN A 157 -7.40 11.61 -5.16
C GLN A 157 -7.20 11.52 -6.67
N VAL A 158 -7.91 10.61 -7.34
CA VAL A 158 -7.84 10.46 -8.81
C VAL A 158 -8.31 11.74 -9.49
N GLY A 159 -9.45 12.31 -9.08
CA GLY A 159 -9.95 13.56 -9.65
C GLY A 159 -9.00 14.75 -9.46
N LEU A 160 -8.40 14.86 -8.27
CA LEU A 160 -7.42 15.92 -7.99
C LEU A 160 -6.09 15.73 -8.72
N ALA A 161 -5.65 14.49 -8.92
CA ALA A 161 -4.45 14.20 -9.69
C ALA A 161 -4.58 14.71 -11.13
N CYS A 162 -5.73 14.52 -11.76
CA CYS A 162 -5.99 14.98 -13.12
C CYS A 162 -5.98 16.53 -13.25
N VAL A 163 -6.24 17.28 -12.17
CA VAL A 163 -6.34 18.75 -12.21
C VAL A 163 -5.12 19.42 -11.55
N ARG A 164 -4.68 18.90 -10.43
CA ARG A 164 -3.57 19.42 -9.62
C ARG A 164 -2.79 18.29 -8.96
N PRO A 165 -1.84 17.65 -9.64
CA PRO A 165 -1.11 16.46 -9.16
C PRO A 165 -0.49 16.64 -7.77
N ARG A 166 0.14 17.79 -7.49
CA ARG A 166 0.75 18.08 -6.19
C ARG A 166 -0.25 18.09 -5.03
N VAL A 167 -1.49 18.56 -5.28
CA VAL A 167 -2.56 18.52 -4.27
C VAL A 167 -3.06 17.09 -4.07
N GLY A 168 -3.18 16.32 -5.16
CA GLY A 168 -3.51 14.90 -5.12
C GLY A 168 -2.50 14.09 -4.29
N LEU A 169 -1.21 14.35 -4.47
CA LEU A 169 -0.14 13.73 -3.67
C LEU A 169 -0.24 14.10 -2.19
N GLY A 170 -0.45 15.37 -1.88
CA GLY A 170 -0.63 15.83 -0.50
C GLY A 170 -1.81 15.15 0.19
N MET A 171 -2.96 15.06 -0.48
CA MET A 171 -4.13 14.31 0.02
C MET A 171 -3.84 12.83 0.19
N PHE A 172 -3.09 12.23 -0.72
CA PHE A 172 -2.70 10.82 -0.64
C PHE A 172 -1.86 10.56 0.62
N VAL A 173 -0.85 11.39 0.89
CA VAL A 173 0.01 11.27 2.08
C VAL A 173 -0.82 11.45 3.36
N ILE A 174 -1.64 12.49 3.44
CA ILE A 174 -2.51 12.76 4.60
C ILE A 174 -3.45 11.59 4.85
N TYR A 175 -4.10 11.07 3.79
CA TYR A 175 -4.98 9.92 3.91
C TYR A 175 -4.24 8.67 4.40
N THR A 176 -3.03 8.43 3.90
CA THR A 176 -2.20 7.27 4.29
C THR A 176 -1.84 7.34 5.77
N LEU A 177 -1.41 8.50 6.27
CA LEU A 177 -1.09 8.73 7.68
C LEU A 177 -2.35 8.62 8.57
N TRP A 178 -3.47 9.19 8.12
CA TRP A 178 -4.73 9.08 8.84
C TRP A 178 -5.24 7.63 8.89
N ALA A 179 -5.16 6.88 7.79
CA ALA A 179 -5.53 5.47 7.74
C ALA A 179 -4.66 4.60 8.67
N ALA A 180 -3.39 4.99 8.89
CA ALA A 180 -2.49 4.35 9.84
C ALA A 180 -2.92 4.54 11.30
N SER A 181 -3.42 5.73 11.63
CA SER A 181 -3.83 6.10 12.99
C SER A 181 -5.20 5.56 13.40
N TRP A 182 -5.97 4.97 12.47
CA TRP A 182 -7.32 4.52 12.75
C TRP A 182 -7.34 3.31 13.68
N PRO A 183 -8.00 3.38 14.84
CA PRO A 183 -8.21 2.22 15.71
C PRO A 183 -9.12 1.22 14.98
N GLN A 184 -8.68 -0.05 14.90
CA GLN A 184 -9.36 -1.10 14.14
C GLN A 184 -9.85 -2.22 15.02
#